data_da26b4c1d23f32167e623ea408376f71
#
_entry.id   da26b4c1d23f32167e623ea408376f71
#
_cell.length_a   1.000
_cell.length_b   1.000
_cell.length_c   1.000
_cell.angle_alpha   90.00
_cell.angle_beta   90.00
_cell.angle_gamma   90.00
#
_symmetry.space_group_name_H-M   'P 1'
#
loop_
_entity.id
_entity.type
_entity.pdbx_description
1 polymer ?
#
loop_
_entity_poly.entity_id
_entity_poly.type
_entity_poly.pdbx_seq_one_letter_code
_entity_poly.pdbx_strand_id
1 'polypeptide(L)'
;MDIPTTDKKRIHWHPRPRIRPGLHLKTEKLPYQRPVITQPRFSASAIMVAERIDVKAISGFEIIAKSPTMLKLGEGGVAAIFRYGAIVLFNASAEEKARLLGAIGALASGSGDTAAGEVATVDVDPDEEEGPTGQLIKIKNADRLRLQLIAEVMAKATMLSFQERQAARDFDRSEPLARDLAEDGRFSAKPSELLKAVGSMLLAETRLNGRAGVLDRPDLLWDNPGLSGLYARLEGDYELEDRAITLDRKLTTLSHTAETLVETMRYHSSHRLELAILLLIFVELCLALYGHFR
;
A
#
# COMPACT_ATOMS: atom_id res chain seq x y z
N MET A 1 -65.61 18.80 -4.07
CA MET A 1 -64.42 17.93 -3.81
C MET A 1 -63.23 18.82 -4.06
N ASP A 2 -62.83 19.52 -2.98
CA ASP A 2 -61.88 20.65 -3.00
C ASP A 2 -60.44 20.14 -2.86
N ILE A 3 -59.56 20.63 -3.74
CA ILE A 3 -58.10 20.37 -3.72
C ILE A 3 -57.45 21.55 -2.95
N PRO A 4 -56.67 21.30 -1.91
CA PRO A 4 -56.02 22.38 -1.18
C PRO A 4 -54.78 22.90 -1.91
N THR A 5 -54.74 24.20 -2.10
CA THR A 5 -53.64 25.01 -2.64
C THR A 5 -52.43 25.01 -1.69
N THR A 6 -51.26 24.59 -2.18
CA THR A 6 -50.00 24.57 -1.50
C THR A 6 -49.37 25.99 -1.41
N ASP A 7 -49.12 26.40 -0.18
CA ASP A 7 -48.51 27.66 0.24
C ASP A 7 -47.06 27.80 -0.25
N LYS A 8 -46.78 28.77 -1.13
CA LYS A 8 -45.43 29.13 -1.58
C LYS A 8 -44.72 29.98 -0.53
N LYS A 9 -43.91 29.36 0.30
CA LYS A 9 -42.96 30.08 1.16
C LYS A 9 -41.98 30.89 0.31
N ARG A 10 -42.08 32.22 0.37
CA ARG A 10 -41.11 33.17 -0.18
C ARG A 10 -39.79 33.05 0.54
N ILE A 11 -38.73 32.61 -0.19
CA ILE A 11 -37.35 32.65 0.29
C ILE A 11 -36.89 34.11 0.29
N HIS A 12 -36.74 34.71 1.49
CA HIS A 12 -36.12 36.02 1.65
C HIS A 12 -34.61 35.95 1.34
N TRP A 13 -34.20 36.52 0.23
CA TRP A 13 -32.81 36.76 -0.07
C TRP A 13 -32.27 37.92 0.82
N HIS A 14 -31.33 37.60 1.73
CA HIS A 14 -30.56 38.64 2.41
C HIS A 14 -29.43 39.08 1.48
N PRO A 15 -29.24 40.42 1.28
CA PRO A 15 -28.15 40.92 0.46
C PRO A 15 -26.80 40.62 1.11
N ARG A 16 -25.85 40.08 0.33
CA ARG A 16 -24.48 39.84 0.78
C ARG A 16 -23.85 41.14 1.29
N PRO A 17 -23.10 41.09 2.41
CA PRO A 17 -22.39 42.27 2.89
C PRO A 17 -21.40 42.79 1.82
N ARG A 18 -21.44 44.09 1.52
CA ARG A 18 -20.48 44.73 0.61
C ARG A 18 -19.10 44.67 1.22
N ILE A 19 -18.19 43.95 0.57
CA ILE A 19 -16.77 43.93 0.91
C ILE A 19 -16.22 45.32 0.60
N ARG A 20 -15.72 46.04 1.59
CA ARG A 20 -15.02 47.30 1.43
C ARG A 20 -13.68 47.05 0.74
N PRO A 21 -13.37 47.69 -0.41
CA PRO A 21 -12.05 47.62 -1.02
C PRO A 21 -11.11 48.48 -0.17
N GLY A 22 -10.04 47.90 0.36
CA GLY A 22 -9.01 48.68 1.02
C GLY A 22 -8.34 48.07 2.26
N LEU A 23 -8.58 46.82 2.63
CA LEU A 23 -7.76 46.17 3.65
C LEU A 23 -6.61 45.44 2.94
N HIS A 24 -5.43 46.03 2.85
CA HIS A 24 -4.18 45.33 2.61
C HIS A 24 -3.96 44.42 3.84
N LEU A 25 -4.58 43.25 3.82
CA LEU A 25 -4.20 42.17 4.70
C LEU A 25 -2.73 41.86 4.38
N LYS A 26 -1.82 42.28 5.26
CA LYS A 26 -0.50 41.64 5.33
C LYS A 26 -0.78 40.14 5.34
N THR A 27 -0.40 39.45 4.27
CA THR A 27 -0.49 38.01 4.17
C THR A 27 0.52 37.43 5.16
N GLU A 28 0.12 37.41 6.42
CA GLU A 28 0.79 36.60 7.44
C GLU A 28 0.57 35.16 6.98
N LYS A 29 1.62 34.55 6.43
CA LYS A 29 1.57 33.15 5.95
C LYS A 29 1.02 32.31 7.09
N LEU A 30 -0.10 31.63 6.87
CA LEU A 30 -0.71 30.73 7.83
C LEU A 30 0.37 29.80 8.38
N PRO A 31 0.34 29.39 9.67
CA PRO A 31 1.44 28.69 10.33
C PRO A 31 1.85 27.37 9.63
N TYR A 32 0.98 26.79 8.80
CA TYR A 32 1.27 25.60 7.99
C TYR A 32 1.96 25.92 6.65
N GLN A 33 2.09 27.20 6.25
CA GLN A 33 2.78 27.63 5.03
C GLN A 33 4.24 28.06 5.28
N ARG A 34 4.71 28.00 6.53
CA ARG A 34 6.11 28.23 6.83
C ARG A 34 6.95 27.04 6.35
N PRO A 35 8.12 27.27 5.72
CA PRO A 35 9.00 26.19 5.32
C PRO A 35 9.46 25.40 6.56
N VAL A 36 9.36 24.09 6.46
CA VAL A 36 9.88 23.17 7.49
C VAL A 36 11.34 22.85 7.22
N ILE A 37 11.72 22.79 5.93
CA ILE A 37 13.08 22.65 5.46
C ILE A 37 13.43 23.96 4.73
N THR A 38 14.54 24.56 5.13
CA THR A 38 14.98 25.87 4.60
C THR A 38 15.98 25.75 3.45
N GLN A 39 16.52 24.57 3.24
CA GLN A 39 17.46 24.31 2.14
C GLN A 39 16.72 24.36 0.80
N PRO A 40 17.31 24.99 -0.24
CA PRO A 40 16.67 25.09 -1.56
C PRO A 40 16.64 23.74 -2.29
N ARG A 41 17.55 22.83 -1.95
CA ARG A 41 17.61 21.47 -2.52
C ARG A 41 17.95 20.46 -1.45
N PHE A 42 17.19 19.36 -1.41
CA PHE A 42 17.39 18.30 -0.42
C PHE A 42 16.95 16.93 -0.96
N SER A 43 17.44 15.86 -0.34
CA SER A 43 17.05 14.49 -0.69
C SER A 43 15.72 14.09 -0.07
N ALA A 44 14.97 13.28 -0.80
CA ALA A 44 13.83 12.53 -0.30
C ALA A 44 14.06 11.04 -0.57
N SER A 45 13.82 10.19 0.42
CA SER A 45 13.96 8.75 0.27
C SER A 45 12.84 8.03 1.02
N ALA A 46 12.20 7.07 0.36
CA ALA A 46 11.16 6.25 0.96
C ALA A 46 11.64 4.80 1.07
N ILE A 47 11.34 4.15 2.18
CA ILE A 47 11.72 2.76 2.45
C ILE A 47 10.56 2.00 3.10
N MET A 48 10.48 0.69 2.86
CA MET A 48 9.52 -0.20 3.51
C MET A 48 10.22 -0.93 4.65
N VAL A 49 9.97 -0.56 5.91
CA VAL A 49 10.67 -1.12 7.07
C VAL A 49 9.95 -2.30 7.70
N ALA A 50 8.63 -2.41 7.52
CA ALA A 50 7.79 -3.43 8.12
C ALA A 50 6.47 -3.58 7.34
N GLU A 51 5.64 -4.52 7.71
CA GLU A 51 4.25 -4.60 7.21
C GLU A 51 3.31 -3.65 7.97
N ARG A 52 3.65 -3.33 9.21
CA ARG A 52 2.87 -2.42 10.06
C ARG A 52 3.75 -1.74 11.09
N ILE A 53 3.45 -0.46 11.38
CA ILE A 53 4.09 0.32 12.45
C ILE A 53 3.00 0.87 13.38
N ASP A 54 3.19 0.73 14.69
CA ASP A 54 2.36 1.44 15.67
C ASP A 54 2.84 2.88 15.84
N VAL A 55 2.36 3.75 14.96
CA VAL A 55 2.73 5.17 14.95
C VAL A 55 2.32 5.94 16.20
N LYS A 56 1.36 5.41 16.98
CA LYS A 56 0.89 6.08 18.21
C LYS A 56 1.86 5.89 19.37
N ALA A 57 2.63 4.83 19.36
CA ALA A 57 3.62 4.51 20.39
C ALA A 57 4.98 5.21 20.17
N ILE A 58 5.15 5.92 19.06
CA ILE A 58 6.40 6.65 18.77
C ILE A 58 6.58 7.78 19.77
N SER A 59 7.74 7.82 20.41
CA SER A 59 8.12 8.83 21.40
C SER A 59 9.57 9.30 21.17
N GLY A 60 9.95 10.41 21.81
CA GLY A 60 11.32 10.95 21.71
C GLY A 60 11.58 11.80 20.47
N PHE A 61 10.54 12.18 19.71
CA PHE A 61 10.62 13.06 18.55
C PHE A 61 9.55 14.16 18.62
N GLU A 62 9.85 15.30 18.03
CA GLU A 62 8.87 16.39 17.86
C GLU A 62 7.91 16.04 16.71
N ILE A 63 6.62 15.96 16.99
CA ILE A 63 5.57 15.64 16.02
C ILE A 63 5.11 16.95 15.37
N ILE A 64 5.30 17.06 14.04
CA ILE A 64 4.87 18.23 13.26
C ILE A 64 3.57 18.01 12.48
N ALA A 65 3.15 16.75 12.28
CA ALA A 65 1.85 16.38 11.74
C ALA A 65 1.41 15.00 12.25
N LYS A 66 0.11 14.72 12.21
CA LYS A 66 -0.48 13.46 12.71
C LYS A 66 -0.92 12.49 11.61
N SER A 67 -1.22 12.97 10.42
CA SER A 67 -1.69 12.16 9.30
C SER A 67 -1.09 12.67 7.97
N PRO A 68 -0.06 11.98 7.43
CA PRO A 68 0.77 10.97 8.08
C PRO A 68 1.48 11.50 9.34
N THR A 69 1.98 10.61 10.20
CA THR A 69 2.76 11.05 11.36
C THR A 69 4.10 11.58 10.90
N MET A 70 4.30 12.89 10.99
CA MET A 70 5.56 13.52 10.63
C MET A 70 6.35 13.93 11.86
N LEU A 71 7.63 13.63 11.83
CA LEU A 71 8.59 13.86 12.92
C LEU A 71 9.70 14.78 12.43
N LYS A 72 10.12 15.69 13.28
CA LYS A 72 11.34 16.46 13.06
C LYS A 72 12.54 15.63 13.47
N LEU A 73 13.55 15.56 12.61
CA LEU A 73 14.82 14.88 12.82
C LEU A 73 15.94 15.93 12.90
N GLY A 74 16.52 16.13 14.09
CA GLY A 74 17.61 17.09 14.26
C GLY A 74 17.28 18.51 13.79
N GLU A 75 18.25 19.20 13.17
CA GLU A 75 18.12 20.62 12.78
C GLU A 75 17.47 20.85 11.40
N GLY A 76 17.29 19.84 10.56
CA GLY A 76 16.76 20.06 9.21
C GLY A 76 16.16 18.82 8.55
N GLY A 77 16.22 17.67 9.20
CA GLY A 77 15.61 16.44 8.70
C GLY A 77 14.13 16.31 9.10
N VAL A 78 13.37 15.65 8.27
CA VAL A 78 11.94 15.30 8.51
C VAL A 78 11.69 13.86 8.14
N ALA A 79 10.91 13.15 8.94
CA ALA A 79 10.42 11.81 8.60
C ALA A 79 8.90 11.80 8.57
N ALA A 80 8.32 11.18 7.57
CA ALA A 80 6.90 10.83 7.52
C ALA A 80 6.75 9.32 7.70
N ILE A 81 5.92 8.89 8.65
CA ILE A 81 5.77 7.48 9.01
C ILE A 81 4.33 7.05 8.76
N PHE A 82 4.20 5.96 8.06
CA PHE A 82 2.92 5.38 7.66
C PHE A 82 2.63 4.09 8.41
N ARG A 83 1.39 3.90 8.83
CA ARG A 83 0.96 2.71 9.58
C ARG A 83 1.18 1.41 8.85
N TYR A 84 1.20 1.43 7.51
CA TYR A 84 1.44 0.27 6.65
C TYR A 84 2.94 -0.02 6.42
N GLY A 85 3.82 0.60 7.21
CA GLY A 85 5.22 0.22 7.29
C GLY A 85 6.17 1.03 6.43
N ALA A 86 5.70 1.97 5.63
CA ALA A 86 6.56 2.87 4.86
C ALA A 86 7.03 4.05 5.72
N ILE A 87 8.26 4.50 5.46
CA ILE A 87 8.86 5.70 6.03
C ILE A 87 9.45 6.52 4.90
N VAL A 88 9.15 7.81 4.89
CA VAL A 88 9.75 8.77 3.96
C VAL A 88 10.62 9.74 4.75
N LEU A 89 11.85 9.89 4.33
CA LEU A 89 12.87 10.73 4.95
C LEU A 89 13.18 11.89 4.02
N PHE A 90 13.14 13.11 4.54
CA PHE A 90 13.53 14.32 3.85
C PHE A 90 14.76 14.90 4.54
N ASN A 91 15.82 15.15 3.79
CA ASN A 91 17.04 15.79 4.27
C ASN A 91 17.63 15.14 5.53
N ALA A 92 17.42 13.84 5.72
CA ALA A 92 17.89 13.13 6.91
C ALA A 92 19.32 12.62 6.72
N SER A 93 20.14 12.81 7.73
CA SER A 93 21.47 12.20 7.79
C SER A 93 21.41 10.69 8.03
N ALA A 94 22.50 9.98 7.77
CA ALA A 94 22.60 8.55 8.06
C ALA A 94 22.38 8.23 9.55
N GLU A 95 22.86 9.10 10.43
CA GLU A 95 22.72 8.96 11.88
C GLU A 95 21.27 9.17 12.33
N GLU A 96 20.60 10.18 11.80
CA GLU A 96 19.18 10.44 12.07
C GLU A 96 18.29 9.29 11.59
N LYS A 97 18.57 8.76 10.39
CA LYS A 97 17.91 7.57 9.86
C LYS A 97 18.12 6.36 10.78
N ALA A 98 19.36 6.09 11.20
CA ALA A 98 19.66 4.96 12.08
C ALA A 98 18.97 5.09 13.45
N ARG A 99 18.97 6.29 14.05
CA ARG A 99 18.27 6.59 15.31
C ARG A 99 16.76 6.35 15.18
N LEU A 100 16.15 6.83 14.09
CA LEU A 100 14.73 6.63 13.82
C LEU A 100 14.39 5.14 13.66
N LEU A 101 15.16 4.42 12.85
CA LEU A 101 14.94 2.98 12.62
C LEU A 101 15.10 2.17 13.91
N GLY A 102 16.06 2.53 14.78
CA GLY A 102 16.21 1.94 16.11
C GLY A 102 14.99 2.16 17.01
N ALA A 103 14.42 3.37 16.99
CA ALA A 103 13.23 3.70 17.78
C ALA A 103 11.97 2.99 17.27
N ILE A 104 11.86 2.78 15.95
CA ILE A 104 10.70 2.13 15.32
C ILE A 104 10.79 0.60 15.39
N GLY A 105 11.98 0.02 15.48
CA GLY A 105 12.18 -1.43 15.42
C GLY A 105 11.30 -2.23 16.39
N ALA A 106 11.10 -1.75 17.62
CA ALA A 106 10.22 -2.37 18.61
C ALA A 106 8.72 -2.15 18.35
N LEU A 107 8.37 -1.19 17.51
CA LEU A 107 6.99 -0.79 17.17
C LEU A 107 6.55 -1.35 15.82
N ALA A 108 7.47 -2.00 15.11
CA ALA A 108 7.27 -2.56 13.79
C ALA A 108 6.92 -4.04 13.85
N SER A 109 6.05 -4.51 12.99
CA SER A 109 5.67 -5.91 12.86
C SER A 109 5.62 -6.35 11.40
N GLY A 110 5.95 -7.62 11.16
CA GLY A 110 6.14 -8.18 9.82
C GLY A 110 7.48 -7.82 9.19
N SER A 111 7.74 -8.37 8.02
CA SER A 111 8.99 -8.13 7.29
C SER A 111 8.87 -6.90 6.39
N GLY A 112 9.92 -6.10 6.35
CA GLY A 112 10.08 -5.01 5.40
C GLY A 112 11.12 -5.35 4.32
N ASP A 113 11.35 -4.39 3.44
CA ASP A 113 12.41 -4.41 2.43
C ASP A 113 13.03 -3.02 2.33
N THR A 114 14.06 -2.80 3.11
CA THR A 114 14.74 -1.49 3.19
C THR A 114 15.67 -1.23 2.01
N ALA A 115 16.00 -2.26 1.21
CA ALA A 115 16.89 -2.14 0.07
C ALA A 115 16.21 -1.56 -1.17
N ALA A 116 14.88 -1.65 -1.23
CA ALA A 116 14.12 -1.21 -2.37
C ALA A 116 13.14 -0.12 -1.95
N GLY A 117 13.52 1.10 -2.19
CA GLY A 117 12.70 2.28 -1.91
C GLY A 117 12.82 3.30 -3.04
N GLU A 118 11.97 4.30 -2.98
CA GLU A 118 11.99 5.43 -3.91
C GLU A 118 13.00 6.49 -3.43
N VAL A 119 13.71 7.09 -4.37
CA VAL A 119 14.65 8.18 -4.08
C VAL A 119 14.37 9.32 -5.06
N ALA A 120 14.27 10.52 -4.54
CA ALA A 120 14.12 11.74 -5.32
C ALA A 120 14.94 12.88 -4.73
N THR A 121 15.22 13.89 -5.53
CA THR A 121 15.72 15.19 -5.06
C THR A 121 14.56 16.18 -5.09
N VAL A 122 14.36 16.91 -4.01
CA VAL A 122 13.38 18.00 -3.95
C VAL A 122 14.09 19.30 -4.17
N ASP A 123 13.57 20.12 -5.11
CA ASP A 123 14.09 21.45 -5.44
C ASP A 123 13.02 22.50 -5.15
N VAL A 124 13.38 23.53 -4.40
CA VAL A 124 12.46 24.59 -3.97
C VAL A 124 12.67 25.80 -4.85
N ASP A 125 11.76 26.02 -5.78
CA ASP A 125 11.75 27.18 -6.67
C ASP A 125 10.35 27.81 -6.69
N PRO A 126 10.18 29.02 -6.12
CA PRO A 126 8.88 29.71 -6.08
C PRO A 126 8.32 30.09 -7.44
N ASP A 127 9.19 30.27 -8.44
CA ASP A 127 8.84 30.81 -9.76
C ASP A 127 8.51 29.71 -10.78
N GLU A 128 8.91 28.45 -10.49
CA GLU A 128 8.66 27.33 -11.38
C GLU A 128 7.34 26.60 -11.08
N GLU A 129 6.87 25.84 -12.06
CA GLU A 129 5.69 24.99 -11.92
C GLU A 129 6.03 23.77 -11.04
N GLU A 130 5.15 23.50 -10.07
CA GLU A 130 5.33 22.36 -9.15
C GLU A 130 5.08 21.03 -9.85
N GLY A 131 5.94 20.04 -9.64
CA GLY A 131 5.77 18.70 -10.18
C GLY A 131 7.08 17.94 -10.34
N PRO A 132 7.00 16.66 -10.76
CA PRO A 132 8.15 15.85 -11.04
C PRO A 132 8.82 16.23 -12.38
N THR A 133 10.13 16.04 -12.44
CA THR A 133 10.93 16.15 -13.67
C THR A 133 12.05 15.11 -13.56
N GLY A 134 11.78 13.88 -13.97
CA GLY A 134 12.65 12.73 -13.73
C GLY A 134 12.78 12.47 -12.21
N GLN A 135 14.01 12.38 -11.70
CA GLN A 135 14.25 12.19 -10.26
C GLN A 135 14.17 13.48 -9.43
N LEU A 136 13.81 14.59 -10.04
CA LEU A 136 13.68 15.88 -9.39
C LEU A 136 12.21 16.21 -9.18
N ILE A 137 11.85 16.58 -7.95
CA ILE A 137 10.50 17.09 -7.61
C ILE A 137 10.61 18.58 -7.31
N LYS A 138 10.03 19.41 -8.15
CA LYS A 138 10.00 20.86 -7.96
C LYS A 138 8.80 21.26 -7.12
N ILE A 139 9.03 22.13 -6.14
CA ILE A 139 7.98 22.70 -5.28
C ILE A 139 8.24 24.19 -5.02
N LYS A 140 7.19 24.95 -4.88
CA LYS A 140 7.31 26.40 -4.60
C LYS A 140 7.79 26.71 -3.18
N ASN A 141 7.53 25.82 -2.24
CA ASN A 141 7.90 26.00 -0.84
C ASN A 141 7.94 24.63 -0.14
N ALA A 142 8.97 24.38 0.67
CA ALA A 142 9.09 23.18 1.50
C ALA A 142 8.24 23.29 2.79
N ASP A 143 6.98 23.65 2.66
CA ASP A 143 6.04 23.68 3.76
C ASP A 143 5.54 22.25 4.12
N ARG A 144 4.89 22.16 5.28
CA ARG A 144 4.40 20.90 5.81
C ARG A 144 3.46 20.17 4.84
N LEU A 145 2.55 20.89 4.17
CA LEU A 145 1.52 20.29 3.33
C LEU A 145 2.13 19.67 2.06
N ARG A 146 3.10 20.34 1.44
CA ARG A 146 3.82 19.82 0.28
C ARG A 146 4.67 18.61 0.64
N LEU A 147 5.37 18.67 1.77
CA LEU A 147 6.13 17.52 2.27
C LEU A 147 5.23 16.33 2.61
N GLN A 148 4.04 16.56 3.20
CA GLN A 148 3.05 15.50 3.42
C GLN A 148 2.61 14.86 2.11
N LEU A 149 2.35 15.66 1.07
CA LEU A 149 1.89 15.19 -0.23
C LEU A 149 2.95 14.36 -0.94
N ILE A 150 4.20 14.83 -0.98
CA ILE A 150 5.33 14.09 -1.55
C ILE A 150 5.54 12.78 -0.76
N ALA A 151 5.48 12.85 0.57
CA ALA A 151 5.60 11.67 1.41
C ALA A 151 4.51 10.64 1.11
N GLU A 152 3.27 11.07 0.93
CA GLU A 152 2.14 10.21 0.60
C GLU A 152 2.38 9.44 -0.71
N VAL A 153 2.78 10.15 -1.76
CA VAL A 153 3.04 9.55 -3.08
C VAL A 153 4.24 8.60 -3.03
N MET A 154 5.38 9.02 -2.47
CA MET A 154 6.58 8.19 -2.37
C MET A 154 6.35 6.96 -1.50
N ALA A 155 5.60 7.08 -0.42
CA ALA A 155 5.26 5.94 0.45
C ALA A 155 4.35 4.92 -0.25
N LYS A 156 3.36 5.40 -1.03
CA LYS A 156 2.49 4.54 -1.86
C LYS A 156 3.30 3.81 -2.94
N ALA A 157 4.16 4.53 -3.66
CA ALA A 157 5.05 3.94 -4.66
C ALA A 157 5.95 2.85 -4.07
N THR A 158 6.56 3.15 -2.90
CA THR A 158 7.40 2.18 -2.17
C THR A 158 6.61 0.96 -1.72
N MET A 159 5.39 1.15 -1.24
CA MET A 159 4.49 0.06 -0.86
C MET A 159 4.13 -0.81 -2.08
N LEU A 160 3.78 -0.21 -3.22
CA LEU A 160 3.49 -0.94 -4.45
C LEU A 160 4.72 -1.73 -4.91
N SER A 161 5.91 -1.11 -4.96
CA SER A 161 7.17 -1.78 -5.29
C SER A 161 7.44 -2.98 -4.39
N PHE A 162 7.16 -2.88 -3.10
CA PHE A 162 7.29 -3.99 -2.16
C PHE A 162 6.29 -5.12 -2.46
N GLN A 163 5.02 -4.80 -2.72
CA GLN A 163 3.99 -5.79 -3.03
C GLN A 163 4.23 -6.48 -4.39
N GLU A 164 4.67 -5.74 -5.39
CA GLU A 164 5.04 -6.27 -6.71
C GLU A 164 6.14 -7.32 -6.60
N ARG A 165 7.18 -7.04 -5.78
CA ARG A 165 8.26 -8.02 -5.53
C ARG A 165 7.78 -9.23 -4.74
N GLN A 166 6.85 -9.05 -3.80
CA GLN A 166 6.25 -10.19 -3.09
C GLN A 166 5.45 -11.07 -4.06
N ALA A 167 4.58 -10.46 -4.88
CA ALA A 167 3.81 -11.18 -5.88
C ALA A 167 4.72 -11.93 -6.87
N ALA A 168 5.81 -11.30 -7.34
CA ALA A 168 6.78 -11.96 -8.21
C ALA A 168 7.37 -13.22 -7.56
N ARG A 169 7.79 -13.14 -6.29
CA ARG A 169 8.29 -14.31 -5.56
C ARG A 169 7.25 -15.43 -5.39
N ASP A 170 5.99 -15.07 -5.23
CA ASP A 170 4.92 -16.05 -5.11
C ASP A 170 4.60 -16.70 -6.48
N PHE A 171 4.71 -15.95 -7.59
CA PHE A 171 4.66 -16.51 -8.94
C PHE A 171 5.82 -17.48 -9.19
N ASP A 172 7.06 -17.09 -8.88
CA ASP A 172 8.24 -17.95 -9.04
C ASP A 172 8.11 -19.27 -8.28
N ARG A 173 7.45 -19.25 -7.11
CA ARG A 173 7.16 -20.47 -6.31
C ARG A 173 6.05 -21.32 -6.91
N SER A 174 5.11 -20.72 -7.63
CA SER A 174 3.99 -21.43 -8.24
C SER A 174 4.35 -22.07 -9.59
N GLU A 175 5.31 -21.51 -10.31
CA GLU A 175 5.68 -21.97 -11.67
C GLU A 175 6.12 -23.46 -11.69
N PRO A 176 6.99 -23.96 -10.81
CA PRO A 176 7.35 -25.38 -10.78
C PRO A 176 6.15 -26.30 -10.56
N LEU A 177 5.18 -25.88 -9.73
CA LEU A 177 3.96 -26.66 -9.44
C LEU A 177 3.06 -26.74 -10.68
N ALA A 178 2.94 -25.65 -11.42
CA ALA A 178 2.19 -25.62 -12.67
C ALA A 178 2.86 -26.47 -13.76
N ARG A 179 4.20 -26.47 -13.82
CA ARG A 179 4.99 -27.28 -14.75
C ARG A 179 4.84 -28.78 -14.46
N ASP A 180 4.99 -29.21 -13.20
CA ASP A 180 4.77 -30.61 -12.79
C ASP A 180 3.39 -31.12 -13.23
N LEU A 181 2.36 -30.27 -13.04
CA LEU A 181 1.00 -30.62 -13.43
C LEU A 181 0.85 -30.72 -14.96
N ALA A 182 1.52 -29.86 -15.73
CA ALA A 182 1.46 -29.86 -17.19
C ALA A 182 2.22 -31.02 -17.82
N GLU A 183 3.37 -31.40 -17.25
CA GLU A 183 4.24 -32.45 -17.80
C GLU A 183 3.86 -33.85 -17.31
N ASP A 184 3.58 -34.01 -16.02
CA ASP A 184 3.39 -35.31 -15.37
C ASP A 184 1.92 -35.59 -14.97
N GLY A 185 1.03 -34.59 -15.03
CA GLY A 185 -0.34 -34.70 -14.55
C GLY A 185 -0.44 -34.90 -13.03
N ARG A 186 0.63 -34.69 -12.29
CA ARG A 186 0.73 -34.86 -10.84
C ARG A 186 1.80 -33.96 -10.25
N PHE A 187 1.68 -33.63 -8.97
CA PHE A 187 2.68 -32.85 -8.26
C PHE A 187 3.84 -33.72 -7.77
N SER A 188 5.06 -33.29 -8.00
CA SER A 188 6.27 -33.88 -7.41
C SER A 188 6.49 -33.41 -5.96
N ALA A 189 5.96 -32.23 -5.62
CA ALA A 189 6.06 -31.63 -4.31
C ALA A 189 5.20 -32.36 -3.25
N LYS A 190 5.64 -32.33 -2.00
CA LYS A 190 4.88 -32.90 -0.86
C LYS A 190 3.61 -32.08 -0.61
N PRO A 191 2.52 -32.71 -0.14
CA PRO A 191 1.28 -32.00 0.18
C PRO A 191 1.46 -30.80 1.12
N SER A 192 2.40 -30.88 2.07
CA SER A 192 2.72 -29.78 2.99
C SER A 192 3.38 -28.58 2.30
N GLU A 193 4.14 -28.79 1.25
CA GLU A 193 4.79 -27.75 0.45
C GLU A 193 3.77 -27.05 -0.44
N LEU A 194 2.87 -27.81 -1.05
CA LEU A 194 1.72 -27.29 -1.80
C LEU A 194 0.83 -26.40 -0.92
N LEU A 195 0.47 -26.87 0.28
CA LEU A 195 -0.32 -26.09 1.22
C LEU A 195 0.37 -24.80 1.66
N LYS A 196 1.70 -24.81 1.82
CA LYS A 196 2.48 -23.60 2.11
C LYS A 196 2.46 -22.62 0.94
N ALA A 197 2.59 -23.11 -0.30
CA ALA A 197 2.49 -22.26 -1.49
C ALA A 197 1.10 -21.62 -1.61
N VAL A 198 0.04 -22.39 -1.45
CA VAL A 198 -1.35 -21.89 -1.41
C VAL A 198 -1.51 -20.85 -0.30
N GLY A 199 -1.02 -21.12 0.89
CA GLY A 199 -1.10 -20.18 2.02
C GLY A 199 -0.39 -18.86 1.74
N SER A 200 0.78 -18.87 1.07
CA SER A 200 1.48 -17.64 0.71
C SER A 200 0.71 -16.80 -0.32
N MET A 201 0.08 -17.45 -1.31
CA MET A 201 -0.75 -16.78 -2.32
C MET A 201 -1.98 -16.09 -1.70
N LEU A 202 -2.70 -16.80 -0.81
CA LEU A 202 -3.86 -16.24 -0.11
C LEU A 202 -3.47 -15.08 0.82
N LEU A 203 -2.31 -15.17 1.47
CA LEU A 203 -1.79 -14.07 2.29
C LEU A 203 -1.45 -12.84 1.45
N ALA A 204 -0.89 -13.02 0.24
CA ALA A 204 -0.58 -11.92 -0.67
C ALA A 204 -1.84 -11.12 -1.05
N GLU A 205 -2.91 -11.82 -1.44
CA GLU A 205 -4.21 -11.21 -1.74
C GLU A 205 -4.80 -10.48 -0.51
N THR A 206 -4.83 -11.13 0.65
CA THR A 206 -5.37 -10.54 1.88
C THR A 206 -4.63 -9.26 2.27
N ARG A 207 -3.32 -9.21 2.07
CA ARG A 207 -2.49 -8.03 2.37
C ARG A 207 -2.84 -6.84 1.48
N LEU A 208 -3.14 -7.05 0.20
CA LEU A 208 -3.54 -5.97 -0.69
C LEU A 208 -4.94 -5.48 -0.35
N ASN A 209 -5.91 -6.39 -0.19
CA ASN A 209 -7.29 -6.03 0.16
C ASN A 209 -7.36 -5.22 1.47
N GLY A 210 -6.53 -5.56 2.46
CA GLY A 210 -6.40 -4.79 3.71
C GLY A 210 -5.77 -3.39 3.54
N ARG A 211 -5.22 -3.08 2.37
CA ARG A 211 -4.55 -1.80 2.04
C ARG A 211 -5.23 -1.01 0.91
N ALA A 212 -6.37 -1.46 0.41
CA ALA A 212 -7.09 -0.79 -0.68
C ALA A 212 -7.29 0.72 -0.41
N GLY A 213 -7.71 1.09 0.79
CA GLY A 213 -7.87 2.49 1.19
C GLY A 213 -6.57 3.30 1.28
N VAL A 214 -5.38 2.65 1.22
CA VAL A 214 -4.10 3.37 1.19
C VAL A 214 -3.88 4.06 -0.16
N LEU A 215 -4.47 3.54 -1.22
CA LEU A 215 -4.37 4.11 -2.58
C LEU A 215 -5.38 5.23 -2.83
N ASP A 216 -6.32 5.45 -1.92
CA ASP A 216 -7.26 6.56 -2.02
C ASP A 216 -6.54 7.92 -2.01
N ARG A 217 -7.22 8.93 -2.55
CA ARG A 217 -6.71 10.30 -2.54
C ARG A 217 -6.49 10.78 -1.11
N PRO A 218 -5.35 11.47 -0.82
CA PRO A 218 -5.07 11.99 0.51
C PRO A 218 -6.14 12.96 1.01
N ASP A 219 -6.59 12.78 2.25
CA ASP A 219 -7.59 13.66 2.87
C ASP A 219 -7.17 15.14 2.89
N LEU A 220 -5.85 15.40 2.95
CA LEU A 220 -5.32 16.78 2.96
C LEU A 220 -5.73 17.60 1.72
N LEU A 221 -6.07 16.93 0.59
CA LEU A 221 -6.50 17.60 -0.63
C LEU A 221 -7.92 18.18 -0.53
N TRP A 222 -8.78 17.66 0.34
CA TRP A 222 -10.11 18.19 0.59
C TRP A 222 -10.04 19.61 1.18
N ASP A 223 -9.12 19.80 2.12
CA ASP A 223 -8.91 21.10 2.78
C ASP A 223 -7.98 22.01 1.97
N ASN A 224 -7.20 21.47 1.03
CA ASN A 224 -6.19 22.19 0.27
C ASN A 224 -6.26 21.89 -1.24
N PRO A 225 -7.35 22.29 -1.93
CA PRO A 225 -7.57 21.98 -3.35
C PRO A 225 -6.47 22.55 -4.28
N GLY A 226 -5.75 23.59 -3.85
CA GLY A 226 -4.61 24.16 -4.60
C GLY A 226 -3.43 23.18 -4.79
N LEU A 227 -3.35 22.10 -4.00
CA LEU A 227 -2.33 21.07 -4.12
C LEU A 227 -2.73 19.91 -5.05
N SER A 228 -3.98 19.89 -5.53
CA SER A 228 -4.47 18.79 -6.39
C SER A 228 -3.68 18.66 -7.69
N GLY A 229 -3.19 19.78 -8.25
CA GLY A 229 -2.36 19.77 -9.44
C GLY A 229 -0.98 19.13 -9.21
N LEU A 230 -0.35 19.41 -8.08
CA LEU A 230 0.91 18.76 -7.69
C LEU A 230 0.70 17.27 -7.45
N TYR A 231 -0.37 16.91 -6.74
CA TYR A 231 -0.70 15.50 -6.48
C TYR A 231 -0.89 14.72 -7.78
N ALA A 232 -1.73 15.21 -8.70
CA ALA A 232 -2.02 14.52 -9.95
C ALA A 232 -0.77 14.30 -10.81
N ARG A 233 0.16 15.28 -10.83
CA ARG A 233 1.43 15.13 -11.55
C ARG A 233 2.35 14.09 -10.89
N LEU A 234 2.45 14.09 -9.57
CA LEU A 234 3.24 13.10 -8.84
C LEU A 234 2.61 11.70 -8.97
N GLU A 235 1.30 11.56 -8.82
CA GLU A 235 0.56 10.30 -8.97
C GLU A 235 0.78 9.69 -10.36
N GLY A 236 0.72 10.54 -11.42
CA GLY A 236 0.98 10.11 -12.78
C GLY A 236 2.43 9.72 -13.05
N ASP A 237 3.41 10.46 -12.52
CA ASP A 237 4.85 10.17 -12.69
C ASP A 237 5.27 8.87 -12.00
N TYR A 238 4.70 8.59 -10.83
CA TYR A 238 4.90 7.34 -10.10
C TYR A 238 3.98 6.20 -10.55
N GLU A 239 3.12 6.44 -11.55
CA GLU A 239 2.18 5.46 -12.15
C GLU A 239 1.33 4.72 -11.10
N LEU A 240 0.93 5.40 -10.02
CA LEU A 240 0.35 4.72 -8.84
C LEU A 240 -0.92 3.95 -9.19
N GLU A 241 -1.83 4.52 -9.98
CA GLU A 241 -3.10 3.89 -10.37
C GLU A 241 -2.87 2.68 -11.27
N ASP A 242 -2.07 2.82 -12.33
CA ASP A 242 -1.79 1.75 -13.29
C ASP A 242 -1.06 0.58 -12.65
N ARG A 243 -0.09 0.86 -11.77
CA ARG A 243 0.63 -0.15 -11.00
C ARG A 243 -0.29 -0.89 -10.03
N ALA A 244 -1.18 -0.16 -9.36
CA ALA A 244 -2.16 -0.76 -8.45
C ALA A 244 -3.11 -1.72 -9.18
N ILE A 245 -3.67 -1.31 -10.32
CA ILE A 245 -4.54 -2.14 -11.17
C ILE A 245 -3.79 -3.38 -11.68
N THR A 246 -2.54 -3.20 -12.12
CA THR A 246 -1.72 -4.32 -12.61
C THR A 246 -1.39 -5.31 -11.50
N LEU A 247 -1.08 -4.82 -10.30
CA LEU A 247 -0.82 -5.66 -9.14
C LEU A 247 -2.07 -6.43 -8.71
N ASP A 248 -3.22 -5.79 -8.67
CA ASP A 248 -4.51 -6.43 -8.34
C ASP A 248 -4.82 -7.59 -9.27
N ARG A 249 -4.65 -7.40 -10.59
CA ARG A 249 -4.82 -8.47 -11.59
C ARG A 249 -3.85 -9.64 -11.35
N LYS A 250 -2.58 -9.35 -11.05
CA LYS A 250 -1.59 -10.40 -10.74
C LYS A 250 -1.99 -11.19 -9.50
N LEU A 251 -2.44 -10.54 -8.45
CA LEU A 251 -2.86 -11.21 -7.22
C LEU A 251 -4.13 -12.02 -7.40
N THR A 252 -5.09 -11.53 -8.18
CA THR A 252 -6.29 -12.30 -8.57
C THR A 252 -5.89 -13.58 -9.33
N THR A 253 -4.93 -13.50 -10.24
CA THR A 253 -4.41 -14.68 -10.95
C THR A 253 -3.75 -15.68 -9.98
N LEU A 254 -2.96 -15.21 -9.02
CA LEU A 254 -2.36 -16.06 -7.98
C LEU A 254 -3.43 -16.76 -7.12
N SER A 255 -4.48 -16.04 -6.73
CA SER A 255 -5.58 -16.59 -5.95
C SER A 255 -6.31 -17.70 -6.71
N HIS A 256 -6.62 -17.48 -7.97
CA HIS A 256 -7.19 -18.51 -8.86
C HIS A 256 -6.29 -19.73 -9.03
N THR A 257 -4.99 -19.52 -9.13
CA THR A 257 -4.01 -20.61 -9.18
C THR A 257 -4.04 -21.40 -7.87
N ALA A 258 -4.09 -20.73 -6.73
CA ALA A 258 -4.18 -21.38 -5.42
C ALA A 258 -5.45 -22.23 -5.28
N GLU A 259 -6.59 -21.73 -5.70
CA GLU A 259 -7.87 -22.47 -5.71
C GLU A 259 -7.78 -23.73 -6.58
N THR A 260 -7.25 -23.61 -7.79
CA THR A 260 -7.06 -24.75 -8.71
C THR A 260 -6.14 -25.80 -8.12
N LEU A 261 -5.05 -25.39 -7.44
CA LEU A 261 -4.14 -26.32 -6.75
C LEU A 261 -4.87 -27.10 -5.63
N VAL A 262 -5.68 -26.42 -4.83
CA VAL A 262 -6.45 -27.05 -3.76
C VAL A 262 -7.47 -28.06 -4.32
N GLU A 263 -8.19 -27.72 -5.36
CA GLU A 263 -9.16 -28.61 -6.02
C GLU A 263 -8.49 -29.84 -6.60
N THR A 264 -7.36 -29.68 -7.29
CA THR A 264 -6.58 -30.78 -7.85
C THR A 264 -6.07 -31.72 -6.74
N MET A 265 -5.59 -31.19 -5.62
CA MET A 265 -5.18 -31.98 -4.47
C MET A 265 -6.33 -32.80 -3.88
N ARG A 266 -7.52 -32.23 -3.77
CA ARG A 266 -8.73 -32.95 -3.29
C ARG A 266 -9.09 -34.11 -4.21
N TYR A 267 -9.05 -33.89 -5.52
CA TYR A 267 -9.36 -34.94 -6.50
C TYR A 267 -8.43 -36.14 -6.36
N HIS A 268 -7.11 -35.92 -6.30
CA HIS A 268 -6.12 -36.99 -6.13
C HIS A 268 -6.23 -37.72 -4.79
N SER A 269 -6.65 -37.06 -3.74
CA SER A 269 -6.88 -37.68 -2.43
C SER A 269 -8.11 -38.59 -2.42
N SER A 270 -9.19 -38.16 -3.06
CA SER A 270 -10.44 -38.92 -3.16
C SER A 270 -10.26 -40.19 -3.97
N HIS A 271 -9.56 -40.13 -5.09
CA HIS A 271 -9.32 -41.29 -5.96
C HIS A 271 -8.50 -42.39 -5.29
N ARG A 272 -7.53 -42.04 -4.44
CA ARG A 272 -6.77 -43.02 -3.66
C ARG A 272 -7.64 -43.73 -2.61
N LEU A 273 -8.58 -43.04 -2.00
CA LEU A 273 -9.52 -43.59 -1.04
C LEU A 273 -10.48 -44.58 -1.72
N GLU A 274 -10.97 -44.20 -2.92
CA GLU A 274 -11.84 -45.04 -3.73
C GLU A 274 -11.16 -46.35 -4.17
N LEU A 275 -9.90 -46.26 -4.63
CA LEU A 275 -9.09 -47.45 -4.93
C LEU A 275 -8.84 -48.33 -3.71
N ALA A 276 -8.59 -47.76 -2.53
CA ALA A 276 -8.41 -48.48 -1.29
C ALA A 276 -9.69 -49.26 -0.88
N ILE A 277 -10.86 -48.61 -1.04
CA ILE A 277 -12.17 -49.25 -0.78
C ILE A 277 -12.41 -50.40 -1.76
N LEU A 278 -12.18 -50.18 -3.07
CA LEU A 278 -12.32 -51.21 -4.09
C LEU A 278 -11.40 -52.43 -3.82
N LEU A 279 -10.15 -52.18 -3.40
CA LEU A 279 -9.20 -53.22 -3.04
C LEU A 279 -9.67 -53.99 -1.82
N LEU A 280 -10.24 -53.35 -0.82
CA LEU A 280 -10.76 -53.95 0.39
C LEU A 280 -11.98 -54.84 0.06
N ILE A 281 -12.90 -54.38 -0.76
CA ILE A 281 -14.05 -55.17 -1.26
C ILE A 281 -13.57 -56.38 -2.05
N PHE A 282 -12.55 -56.21 -2.90
CA PHE A 282 -11.98 -57.31 -3.68
C PHE A 282 -11.36 -58.39 -2.78
N VAL A 283 -10.58 -58.02 -1.74
CA VAL A 283 -10.02 -58.93 -0.76
C VAL A 283 -11.12 -59.69 -0.01
N GLU A 284 -12.18 -58.98 0.41
CA GLU A 284 -13.32 -59.57 1.11
C GLU A 284 -14.04 -60.62 0.24
N LEU A 285 -14.26 -60.30 -1.04
CA LEU A 285 -14.84 -61.21 -2.02
C LEU A 285 -13.97 -62.46 -2.21
N CYS A 286 -12.65 -62.31 -2.32
CA CYS A 286 -11.73 -63.44 -2.43
C CYS A 286 -11.76 -64.36 -1.19
N LEU A 287 -11.82 -63.75 0.01
CA LEU A 287 -11.91 -64.53 1.28
C LEU A 287 -13.25 -65.26 1.39
N ALA A 288 -14.36 -64.63 0.97
CA ALA A 288 -15.67 -65.27 0.97
C ALA A 288 -15.74 -66.45 -0.01
N LEU A 289 -15.18 -66.33 -1.21
CA LEU A 289 -15.08 -67.41 -2.18
C LEU A 289 -14.19 -68.53 -1.66
N TYR A 290 -13.04 -68.23 -1.07
CA TYR A 290 -12.17 -69.25 -0.47
C TYR A 290 -12.85 -70.00 0.66
N GLY A 291 -13.62 -69.31 1.52
CA GLY A 291 -14.40 -69.93 2.58
C GLY A 291 -15.54 -70.82 2.09
N HIS A 292 -16.09 -70.50 0.88
CA HIS A 292 -17.16 -71.29 0.30
C HIS A 292 -16.68 -72.61 -0.37
N PHE A 293 -15.44 -72.64 -0.86
CA PHE A 293 -14.84 -73.79 -1.53
C PHE A 293 -14.07 -74.73 -0.58
N ARG A 294 -13.96 -74.40 0.72
CA ARG A 294 -13.33 -75.25 1.74
C ARG A 294 -14.37 -75.84 2.64
#